data_f17e9037b1a15e685183fe64c44a3e0e
#
_entry.id   f17e9037b1a15e685183fe64c44a3e0e
#
_cell.length_a   1.000
_cell.length_b   1.000
_cell.length_c   1.000
_cell.angle_alpha   90.00
_cell.angle_beta   90.00
_cell.angle_gamma   90.00
#
_symmetry.space_group_name_H-M   'P 1'
#
loop_
_entity.id
_entity.type
_entity.pdbx_description
1 polymer ?
#
loop_
_entity_poly.entity_id
_entity_poly.type
_entity_poly.pdbx_seq_one_letter_code
_entity_poly.pdbx_strand_id
1 'polypeptide(L)'
;MYSKEMVKDNSTLPFEVTYAKEPGKESRTMKRLAVLVKSENVRDIISSLKELNLEATIYDVKGVTKDKERVASGRGSGTVELTYNSRKVIATVVNSSDVEEVVGRMKKGLEGNKAVVMISSVDDLVLI
;
A
#
# COMPACT_ATOMS: atom_id res chain seq x y z
N MET A 1 -16.52 28.82 19.84
CA MET A 1 -15.74 27.96 19.73
C MET A 1 -16.12 26.90 19.01
N TYR A 2 -15.50 26.19 18.56
CA TYR A 2 -15.84 25.25 17.95
C TYR A 2 -15.60 24.03 18.49
N SER A 3 -16.42 23.20 18.25
CA SER A 3 -16.40 22.05 18.89
C SER A 3 -15.29 21.27 18.48
N LYS A 4 -14.93 20.42 19.20
CA LYS A 4 -14.03 19.56 18.82
C LYS A 4 -14.65 18.51 18.05
N GLU A 5 -15.78 18.76 17.49
CA GLU A 5 -16.41 17.88 16.68
C GLU A 5 -15.58 17.39 15.60
N MET A 6 -15.64 16.16 15.26
CA MET A 6 -14.89 15.54 14.22
C MET A 6 -15.85 15.05 13.18
N VAL A 7 -15.47 15.20 11.95
CA VAL A 7 -16.28 14.74 10.84
C VAL A 7 -15.70 13.42 10.36
N LYS A 8 -16.53 12.42 10.26
CA LYS A 8 -16.10 11.12 9.79
C LYS A 8 -16.61 10.91 8.40
N ASP A 9 -15.73 10.42 7.56
CA ASP A 9 -16.10 10.11 6.21
C ASP A 9 -15.85 8.63 5.98
N ASN A 10 -16.90 7.89 5.73
CA ASN A 10 -16.80 6.47 5.54
C ASN A 10 -16.94 6.04 4.11
N SER A 11 -16.76 6.96 3.17
CA SER A 11 -17.05 6.62 1.79
C SER A 11 -16.05 5.67 1.21
N THR A 12 -15.06 6.16 0.50
CA THR A 12 -14.19 5.28 -0.24
C THR A 12 -12.76 5.31 0.21
N LEU A 13 -12.47 6.02 1.25
CA LEU A 13 -11.10 6.14 1.71
C LEU A 13 -10.67 4.88 2.46
N PRO A 14 -9.38 4.55 2.40
CA PRO A 14 -8.88 3.36 3.08
C PRO A 14 -8.84 3.51 4.59
N PHE A 15 -9.23 4.63 5.11
CA PHE A 15 -9.28 4.83 6.54
C PHE A 15 -10.33 5.89 6.84
N GLU A 16 -10.68 5.97 8.09
CA GLU A 16 -11.68 6.90 8.53
C GLU A 16 -11.06 8.28 8.64
N VAL A 17 -11.61 9.25 7.98
CA VAL A 17 -11.09 10.61 7.98
C VAL A 17 -11.79 11.40 9.05
N THR A 18 -11.00 12.03 9.89
CA THR A 18 -11.55 12.84 10.95
C THR A 18 -10.91 14.22 10.89
N TYR A 19 -11.71 15.24 10.79
CA TYR A 19 -11.22 16.60 10.70
C TYR A 19 -11.32 17.28 12.04
N ALA A 20 -10.17 17.68 12.56
CA ALA A 20 -10.14 18.43 13.80
C ALA A 20 -10.33 19.88 13.49
N LYS A 21 -11.10 20.56 14.28
CA LYS A 21 -11.37 21.94 14.02
C LYS A 21 -10.32 22.89 14.50
N GLU A 22 -9.46 22.46 15.32
CA GLU A 22 -8.41 23.34 15.82
C GLU A 22 -7.14 23.09 15.06
N PRO A 23 -6.77 23.99 14.18
CA PRO A 23 -5.59 23.79 13.37
C PRO A 23 -4.34 23.79 14.26
N GLY A 24 -3.41 23.01 13.88
CA GLY A 24 -2.15 22.95 14.59
C GLY A 24 -2.14 22.11 15.83
N LYS A 25 -3.31 21.63 16.24
CA LYS A 25 -3.33 20.81 17.37
C LYS A 25 -3.46 19.41 16.99
N GLU A 26 -2.71 18.57 17.50
CA GLU A 26 -2.79 17.15 17.27
C GLU A 26 -3.08 16.83 15.87
N SER A 27 -2.38 17.46 14.99
CA SER A 27 -2.60 17.17 13.63
C SER A 27 -2.29 15.70 13.43
N ARG A 28 -3.21 14.99 12.86
CA ARG A 28 -3.05 13.62 12.59
C ARG A 28 -2.08 13.47 11.45
N THR A 29 -1.01 12.77 11.67
CA THR A 29 -0.07 12.53 10.60
C THR A 29 -0.47 11.28 9.85
N MET A 30 -0.35 11.33 8.55
CA MET A 30 -0.71 10.23 7.68
C MET A 30 0.47 9.81 6.86
N LYS A 31 0.50 8.55 6.49
CA LYS A 31 1.54 8.00 5.65
C LYS A 31 0.92 7.26 4.48
N ARG A 32 1.56 7.38 3.34
CA ARG A 32 1.18 6.61 2.17
C ARG A 32 2.11 5.42 2.10
N LEU A 33 1.54 4.26 1.99
CA LEU A 33 2.28 3.02 1.82
C LEU A 33 2.10 2.57 0.39
N ALA A 34 3.19 2.44 -0.34
CA ALA A 34 3.14 1.94 -1.71
C ALA A 34 3.92 0.64 -1.74
N VAL A 35 3.23 -0.45 -1.94
CA VAL A 35 3.80 -1.78 -1.86
C VAL A 35 4.06 -2.29 -3.27
N LEU A 36 5.32 -2.51 -3.58
CA LEU A 36 5.73 -3.01 -4.87
C LEU A 36 5.92 -4.52 -4.74
N VAL A 37 5.12 -5.28 -5.47
CA VAL A 37 5.13 -6.74 -5.37
C VAL A 37 5.05 -7.39 -6.73
N LYS A 38 5.39 -8.65 -6.77
CA LYS A 38 5.15 -9.45 -7.96
C LYS A 38 3.66 -9.71 -8.08
N SER A 39 3.19 -9.85 -9.31
CA SER A 39 1.77 -10.05 -9.55
C SER A 39 1.20 -11.23 -8.79
N GLU A 40 1.98 -12.27 -8.62
CA GLU A 40 1.51 -13.47 -7.92
C GLU A 40 1.29 -13.26 -6.44
N ASN A 41 1.87 -12.21 -5.87
CA ASN A 41 1.74 -11.94 -4.44
C ASN A 41 0.72 -10.85 -4.11
N VAL A 42 0.03 -10.34 -5.12
CA VAL A 42 -0.95 -9.28 -4.90
C VAL A 42 -2.07 -9.72 -3.98
N ARG A 43 -2.54 -10.94 -4.18
CA ARG A 43 -3.65 -11.43 -3.39
C ARG A 43 -3.32 -11.45 -1.89
N ASP A 44 -2.08 -11.78 -1.56
CA ASP A 44 -1.67 -11.84 -0.16
C ASP A 44 -1.70 -10.46 0.47
N ILE A 45 -1.27 -9.45 -0.27
CA ILE A 45 -1.29 -8.08 0.23
C ILE A 45 -2.74 -7.59 0.37
N ILE A 46 -3.56 -7.85 -0.63
CA ILE A 46 -4.96 -7.42 -0.60
C ILE A 46 -5.70 -8.07 0.57
N SER A 47 -5.45 -9.35 0.81
CA SER A 47 -6.09 -10.04 1.92
C SER A 47 -5.69 -9.42 3.25
N SER A 48 -4.43 -9.06 3.40
CA SER A 48 -3.94 -8.44 4.61
C SER A 48 -4.60 -7.09 4.85
N LEU A 49 -4.74 -6.31 3.80
CA LEU A 49 -5.37 -5.00 3.92
C LEU A 49 -6.86 -5.11 4.24
N LYS A 50 -7.52 -6.11 3.65
CA LYS A 50 -8.93 -6.33 3.94
C LYS A 50 -9.15 -6.72 5.39
N GLU A 51 -8.25 -7.50 5.95
CA GLU A 51 -8.34 -7.87 7.36
C GLU A 51 -8.27 -6.64 8.26
N LEU A 52 -7.60 -5.61 7.80
CA LEU A 52 -7.47 -4.37 8.55
C LEU A 52 -8.52 -3.34 8.14
N ASN A 53 -9.45 -3.76 7.29
CA ASN A 53 -10.52 -2.90 6.80
C ASN A 53 -9.98 -1.67 6.07
N LEU A 54 -8.95 -1.90 5.27
CA LEU A 54 -8.35 -0.83 4.48
C LEU A 54 -8.65 -1.02 3.01
N GLU A 55 -8.80 0.07 2.31
CA GLU A 55 -8.96 0.06 0.87
C GLU A 55 -7.65 0.46 0.24
N ALA A 56 -7.47 0.11 -1.01
CA ALA A 56 -6.21 0.41 -1.68
C ALA A 56 -6.44 0.60 -3.18
N THR A 57 -5.49 1.29 -3.79
CA THR A 57 -5.46 1.44 -5.24
C THR A 57 -4.37 0.53 -5.78
N ILE A 58 -4.67 -0.18 -6.84
CA ILE A 58 -3.70 -1.09 -7.46
C ILE A 58 -3.44 -0.61 -8.87
N TYR A 59 -2.17 -0.54 -9.24
CA TYR A 59 -1.84 -0.22 -10.60
C TYR A 59 -0.64 -1.03 -11.07
N ASP A 60 -0.59 -1.23 -12.37
CA ASP A 60 0.45 -2.03 -13.00
C ASP A 60 1.66 -1.16 -13.27
N VAL A 61 2.83 -1.72 -13.03
CA VAL A 61 4.08 -1.03 -13.32
C VAL A 61 5.06 -2.04 -13.89
N LYS A 62 6.09 -1.54 -14.55
CA LYS A 62 7.19 -2.37 -14.98
C LYS A 62 8.41 -1.90 -14.25
N GLY A 63 9.10 -2.84 -13.62
CA GLY A 63 10.29 -2.52 -12.88
C GLY A 63 11.53 -2.93 -13.61
N VAL A 64 12.58 -2.14 -13.49
CA VAL A 64 13.89 -2.51 -14.00
C VAL A 64 14.72 -2.86 -12.78
N THR A 65 15.26 -4.05 -12.75
CA THR A 65 16.01 -4.52 -11.59
C THR A 65 17.46 -4.74 -11.98
N LYS A 66 18.32 -4.79 -10.99
CA LYS A 66 19.71 -5.06 -11.23
C LYS A 66 19.91 -6.50 -11.67
N ASP A 67 19.11 -7.39 -11.10
CA ASP A 67 19.21 -8.80 -11.42
C ASP A 67 18.16 -9.15 -12.45
N LYS A 68 18.56 -9.89 -13.45
CA LYS A 68 17.64 -10.33 -14.47
C LYS A 68 16.79 -11.46 -13.94
N GLU A 69 15.54 -11.45 -14.33
CA GLU A 69 14.62 -12.47 -13.89
C GLU A 69 14.47 -13.50 -14.98
N ARG A 70 14.39 -14.75 -14.60
CA ARG A 70 14.21 -15.83 -15.55
C ARG A 70 12.85 -16.44 -15.38
N VAL A 71 12.15 -16.60 -16.48
CA VAL A 71 10.85 -17.23 -16.45
C VAL A 71 10.86 -18.37 -17.46
N ALA A 72 10.02 -19.36 -17.23
CA ALA A 72 9.92 -20.48 -18.12
C ALA A 72 9.40 -20.01 -19.46
N SER A 73 10.02 -20.46 -20.54
CA SER A 73 9.54 -20.10 -21.85
C SER A 73 8.28 -20.91 -22.14
N GLY A 74 7.39 -20.40 -22.93
CA GLY A 74 6.18 -21.10 -23.26
C GLY A 74 6.40 -22.24 -24.20
N ARG A 75 7.61 -22.45 -24.66
CA ARG A 75 7.90 -23.52 -25.59
C ARG A 75 8.97 -24.39 -25.04
N GLY A 76 8.63 -25.52 -24.53
CA GLY A 76 9.60 -26.49 -24.10
C GLY A 76 10.23 -26.12 -22.77
N SER A 77 11.46 -26.55 -22.57
CA SER A 77 12.08 -26.51 -21.27
C SER A 77 13.01 -25.32 -21.04
N GLY A 78 13.04 -24.38 -21.91
CA GLY A 78 13.94 -23.26 -21.77
C GLY A 78 13.41 -22.19 -20.81
N THR A 79 14.30 -21.26 -20.47
CA THR A 79 13.88 -20.09 -19.69
C THR A 79 14.25 -18.85 -20.48
N VAL A 80 13.54 -17.77 -20.21
CA VAL A 80 13.80 -16.49 -20.82
C VAL A 80 14.26 -15.53 -19.77
N GLU A 81 15.29 -14.75 -20.08
CA GLU A 81 15.81 -13.78 -19.16
C GLU A 81 15.15 -12.43 -19.46
N LEU A 82 14.62 -11.81 -18.43
CA LEU A 82 13.93 -10.55 -18.60
C LEU A 82 14.78 -9.39 -18.08
N THR A 83 14.77 -8.28 -18.84
CA THR A 83 15.49 -7.11 -18.41
C THR A 83 14.61 -6.21 -17.54
N TYR A 84 13.29 -6.41 -17.59
CA TYR A 84 12.39 -5.71 -16.70
C TYR A 84 11.23 -6.64 -16.36
N ASN A 85 10.55 -6.33 -15.29
CA ASN A 85 9.54 -7.22 -14.72
C ASN A 85 8.22 -6.53 -14.58
N SER A 86 7.16 -7.31 -14.72
CA SER A 86 5.82 -6.82 -14.41
C SER A 86 5.64 -6.86 -12.91
N ARG A 87 5.16 -5.78 -12.35
CA ARG A 87 4.92 -5.65 -10.93
C ARG A 87 3.61 -4.93 -10.73
N LYS A 88 3.09 -5.01 -9.53
CA LYS A 88 1.93 -4.24 -9.13
C LYS A 88 2.34 -3.33 -7.97
N VAL A 89 1.72 -2.16 -7.94
CA VAL A 89 1.87 -1.29 -6.78
C VAL A 89 0.51 -1.23 -6.11
N ILE A 90 0.49 -1.49 -4.82
CA ILE A 90 -0.73 -1.42 -4.04
C ILE A 90 -0.52 -0.27 -3.06
N ALA A 91 -1.31 0.76 -3.19
CA ALA A 91 -1.13 1.97 -2.41
C ALA A 91 -2.30 2.20 -1.48
N THR A 92 -2.00 2.56 -0.25
CA THR A 92 -3.02 2.90 0.73
C THR A 92 -2.45 4.01 1.61
N VAL A 93 -3.33 4.72 2.30
CA VAL A 93 -2.93 5.77 3.22
C VAL A 93 -3.44 5.39 4.60
N VAL A 94 -2.57 5.47 5.57
CA VAL A 94 -2.92 5.09 6.93
C VAL A 94 -2.41 6.15 7.90
N ASN A 95 -2.88 6.10 9.12
CA ASN A 95 -2.35 6.96 10.16
C ASN A 95 -0.94 6.51 10.50
N SER A 96 -0.07 7.45 10.84
CA SER A 96 1.30 7.10 11.18
C SER A 96 1.38 6.06 12.28
N SER A 97 0.47 6.12 13.24
CA SER A 97 0.48 5.18 14.34
C SER A 97 0.16 3.75 13.94
N ASP A 98 -0.40 3.56 12.75
CA ASP A 98 -0.81 2.23 12.30
C ASP A 98 0.19 1.58 11.34
N VAL A 99 1.23 2.31 10.96
CA VAL A 99 2.16 1.82 9.95
C VAL A 99 2.79 0.48 10.33
N GLU A 100 3.25 0.36 11.55
CA GLU A 100 3.92 -0.87 11.95
C GLU A 100 2.99 -2.06 11.92
N GLU A 101 1.76 -1.85 12.34
CA GLU A 101 0.77 -2.93 12.33
C GLU A 101 0.46 -3.35 10.90
N VAL A 102 0.26 -2.39 10.02
CA VAL A 102 -0.08 -2.67 8.62
C VAL A 102 1.07 -3.40 7.93
N VAL A 103 2.28 -2.91 8.10
CA VAL A 103 3.46 -3.53 7.50
C VAL A 103 3.65 -4.94 8.06
N GLY A 104 3.49 -5.11 9.36
CA GLY A 104 3.63 -6.41 9.98
C GLY A 104 2.61 -7.41 9.46
N ARG A 105 1.38 -6.96 9.25
CA ARG A 105 0.33 -7.84 8.74
C ARG A 105 0.62 -8.25 7.31
N MET A 106 1.10 -7.33 6.49
CA MET A 106 1.46 -7.64 5.12
C MET A 106 2.62 -8.60 5.07
N LYS A 107 3.61 -8.39 5.93
CA LYS A 107 4.77 -9.26 5.98
C LYS A 107 4.36 -10.68 6.33
N LYS A 108 3.45 -10.82 7.27
CA LYS A 108 2.96 -12.14 7.67
C LYS A 108 2.20 -12.79 6.51
N GLY A 109 1.40 -12.03 5.81
CA GLY A 109 0.63 -12.56 4.70
C GLY A 109 1.49 -13.02 3.53
N LEU A 110 2.67 -12.40 3.36
CA LEU A 110 3.57 -12.77 2.28
C LEU A 110 4.30 -14.09 2.52
N GLU A 111 4.32 -14.57 3.76
CA GLU A 111 4.91 -15.87 4.10
C GLU A 111 6.30 -16.07 3.52
N GLY A 112 7.14 -15.08 3.68
CA GLY A 112 8.52 -15.18 3.20
C GLY A 112 8.76 -14.62 1.81
N ASN A 113 7.71 -14.36 1.05
CA ASN A 113 7.90 -13.71 -0.23
C ASN A 113 8.27 -12.24 -0.01
N LYS A 114 8.95 -11.68 -0.97
CA LYS A 114 9.48 -10.33 -0.80
C LYS A 114 8.61 -9.28 -1.44
N ALA A 115 8.59 -8.13 -0.82
CA ALA A 115 7.94 -6.95 -1.37
C ALA A 115 8.70 -5.74 -0.87
N VAL A 116 8.53 -4.62 -1.53
CA VAL A 116 9.13 -3.38 -1.08
C VAL A 116 8.00 -2.45 -0.69
N VAL A 117 8.07 -1.91 0.51
CA VAL A 117 7.08 -0.94 0.95
C VAL A 117 7.75 0.41 1.01
N MET A 118 7.25 1.34 0.21
CA MET A 118 7.74 2.70 0.24
C MET A 118 6.79 3.50 1.09
N ILE A 119 7.33 4.20 2.06
CA ILE A 119 6.52 4.96 3.00
C ILE A 119 6.83 6.43 2.81
N SER A 120 5.81 7.21 2.58
CA SER A 120 6.00 8.65 2.42
C SER A 120 4.97 9.40 3.23
N SER A 121 5.31 10.63 3.58
CA SER A 121 4.40 11.46 4.33
C SER A 121 3.32 12.02 3.43
N VAL A 122 2.14 12.19 3.98
CA VAL A 122 1.04 12.82 3.27
C VAL A 122 0.77 14.12 4.01
N ASP A 123 0.96 15.24 3.32
CA ASP A 123 0.75 16.54 3.94
C ASP A 123 -0.71 16.81 4.20
N ASP A 124 -1.54 16.40 3.29
CA ASP A 124 -2.96 16.66 3.43
C ASP A 124 -3.75 15.69 2.58
N LEU A 125 -4.99 15.45 2.95
CA LEU A 125 -5.88 14.60 2.19
C LEU A 125 -7.23 15.28 2.20
N VAL A 126 -7.69 15.67 1.03
CA VAL A 126 -8.91 16.46 0.90
C VAL A 126 -9.94 15.69 0.12
N LEU A 127 -11.12 15.58 0.69
CA LEU A 127 -12.23 14.98 0.00
C LEU A 127 -13.00 16.08 -0.69
N ILE A 128 -13.29 15.89 -1.92
CA ILE A 128 -14.02 16.89 -2.69
C ILE A 128 -15.35 16.33 -3.17
#